data_eb5de383b537b2d1b635d53debbd5241
#
_entry.id   eb5de383b537b2d1b635d53debbd5241
#
_cell.length_a   1.000
_cell.length_b   1.000
_cell.length_c   1.000
_cell.angle_alpha   90.00
_cell.angle_beta   90.00
_cell.angle_gamma   90.00
#
_symmetry.space_group_name_H-M   'P 1'
#
loop_
_entity.id
_entity.type
_entity.pdbx_description
1 polymer ?
#
loop_
_entity_poly.entity_id
_entity_poly.type
_entity_poly.pdbx_seq_one_letter_code
_entity_poly.pdbx_strand_id
1 'polypeptide(L)'
;MFDKLEEVEKRYEEINELVCQSEVVADMERYTALMKELKHLTPIVEKFREYKNAKAANEESREMLGDSSLDDDFAAMVKEEFESSREDMERLGEELKVLLLPRDPNDDKNVIVEIRGGAGGEESALFAGVLYRMYSMYAESKGFKTEVLSASETGLGGYKEISFSITGDGAYSRFKFESGVHRVQRVP
;
A
#
# COMPACT_ATOMS: atom_id res chain seq x y z
N MET A 1 -21.58 -0.27 -2.22
CA MET A 1 -20.26 0.11 -1.64
C MET A 1 -20.35 0.15 -0.12
N PHE A 2 -21.25 0.91 0.45
CA PHE A 2 -21.35 1.09 1.91
C PHE A 2 -21.66 -0.21 2.66
N ASP A 3 -22.55 -1.06 2.16
CA ASP A 3 -22.83 -2.37 2.76
C ASP A 3 -21.56 -3.24 2.91
N LYS A 4 -20.68 -3.20 1.90
CA LYS A 4 -19.37 -3.87 1.99
C LYS A 4 -18.45 -3.26 3.03
N LEU A 5 -18.50 -1.93 3.22
CA LEU A 5 -17.68 -1.24 4.23
C LEU A 5 -18.16 -1.57 5.64
N GLU A 6 -19.46 -1.73 5.84
CA GLU A 6 -20.03 -2.19 7.11
C GLU A 6 -19.62 -3.64 7.42
N GLU A 7 -19.63 -4.52 6.41
CA GLU A 7 -19.14 -5.89 6.56
C GLU A 7 -17.63 -5.93 6.91
N VAL A 8 -16.83 -5.07 6.26
CA VAL A 8 -15.39 -4.92 6.54
C VAL A 8 -15.16 -4.42 7.96
N GLU A 9 -15.91 -3.41 8.40
CA GLU A 9 -15.80 -2.89 9.77
C GLU A 9 -16.19 -3.95 10.81
N LYS A 10 -17.28 -4.68 10.58
CA LYS A 10 -17.69 -5.78 11.44
C LYS A 10 -16.61 -6.88 11.51
N ARG A 11 -16.03 -7.23 10.37
CA ARG A 11 -14.95 -8.22 10.31
C ARG A 11 -13.70 -7.73 11.05
N TYR A 12 -13.37 -6.46 10.94
CA TYR A 12 -12.29 -5.84 11.69
C TYR A 12 -12.49 -5.95 13.21
N GLU A 13 -13.70 -5.69 13.69
CA GLU A 13 -14.04 -5.80 15.11
C GLU A 13 -13.98 -7.26 15.60
N GLU A 14 -14.51 -8.20 14.82
CA GLU A 14 -14.40 -9.63 15.10
C GLU A 14 -12.94 -10.09 15.24
N ILE A 15 -12.05 -9.63 14.34
CA ILE A 15 -10.63 -9.98 14.40
C ILE A 15 -9.97 -9.39 15.65
N ASN A 16 -10.29 -8.13 16.00
CA ASN A 16 -9.76 -7.52 17.22
C ASN A 16 -10.16 -8.30 18.49
N GLU A 17 -11.37 -8.84 18.53
CA GLU A 17 -11.80 -9.71 19.63
C GLU A 17 -11.07 -11.06 19.60
N LEU A 18 -10.91 -11.67 18.42
CA LEU A 18 -10.27 -12.97 18.25
C LEU A 18 -8.78 -12.94 18.63
N VAL A 19 -8.03 -11.91 18.26
CA VAL A 19 -6.60 -11.82 18.55
C VAL A 19 -6.30 -11.62 20.05
N CYS A 20 -7.30 -11.26 20.85
CA CYS A 20 -7.21 -11.17 22.31
C CYS A 20 -7.47 -12.51 23.01
N GLN A 21 -7.94 -13.54 22.30
CA GLN A 21 -8.25 -14.84 22.90
C GLN A 21 -6.98 -15.66 23.08
N SER A 22 -6.80 -16.25 24.26
CA SER A 22 -5.62 -17.06 24.58
C SER A 22 -5.41 -18.26 23.65
N GLU A 23 -6.50 -18.86 23.18
CA GLU A 23 -6.46 -19.99 22.24
C GLU A 23 -5.90 -19.57 20.86
N VAL A 24 -6.25 -18.36 20.38
CA VAL A 24 -5.74 -17.81 19.12
C VAL A 24 -4.28 -17.39 19.26
N VAL A 25 -3.91 -16.80 20.39
CA VAL A 25 -2.50 -16.40 20.67
C VAL A 25 -1.59 -17.62 20.76
N ALA A 26 -2.10 -18.76 21.24
CA ALA A 26 -1.34 -20.01 21.30
C ALA A 26 -1.11 -20.66 19.91
N ASP A 27 -1.96 -20.35 18.94
CA ASP A 27 -1.83 -20.80 17.54
C ASP A 27 -1.17 -19.71 16.68
N MET A 28 0.16 -19.77 16.60
CA MET A 28 0.97 -18.77 15.89
C MET A 28 0.60 -18.63 14.40
N GLU A 29 0.18 -19.69 13.73
CA GLU A 29 -0.20 -19.63 12.33
C GLU A 29 -1.51 -18.87 12.15
N ARG A 30 -2.50 -19.21 12.95
CA ARG A 30 -3.80 -18.53 12.98
C ARG A 30 -3.67 -17.07 13.40
N TYR A 31 -2.89 -16.81 14.46
CA TYR A 31 -2.63 -15.45 14.92
C TYR A 31 -2.00 -14.58 13.83
N THR A 32 -0.95 -15.11 13.17
CA THR A 32 -0.25 -14.40 12.09
C THR A 32 -1.18 -14.11 10.89
N ALA A 33 -2.05 -15.05 10.55
CA ALA A 33 -3.04 -14.85 9.47
C ALA A 33 -4.03 -13.73 9.83
N LEU A 34 -4.57 -13.74 11.05
CA LEU A 34 -5.49 -12.71 11.53
C LEU A 34 -4.83 -11.33 11.61
N MET A 35 -3.57 -11.25 12.07
CA MET A 35 -2.84 -9.99 12.12
C MET A 35 -2.55 -9.41 10.74
N LYS A 36 -2.30 -10.25 9.74
CA LYS A 36 -2.18 -9.81 8.34
C LYS A 36 -3.51 -9.27 7.80
N GLU A 37 -4.61 -9.99 8.07
CA GLU A 37 -5.95 -9.53 7.69
C GLU A 37 -6.28 -8.20 8.36
N LEU A 38 -6.04 -8.06 9.67
CA LEU A 38 -6.23 -6.84 10.43
C LEU A 38 -5.46 -5.66 9.84
N LYS A 39 -4.18 -5.86 9.50
CA LYS A 39 -3.34 -4.87 8.84
C LYS A 39 -3.94 -4.35 7.53
N HIS A 40 -4.59 -5.22 6.76
CA HIS A 40 -5.24 -4.83 5.51
C HIS A 40 -6.56 -4.09 5.72
N LEU A 41 -7.33 -4.48 6.75
CA LEU A 41 -8.63 -3.86 7.03
C LEU A 41 -8.49 -2.51 7.73
N THR A 42 -7.45 -2.31 8.54
CA THR A 42 -7.23 -1.08 9.33
C THR A 42 -7.38 0.20 8.51
N PRO A 43 -6.65 0.40 7.39
CA PRO A 43 -6.74 1.66 6.64
C PRO A 43 -8.12 1.87 6.01
N ILE A 44 -8.85 0.80 5.68
CA ILE A 44 -10.21 0.87 5.14
C ILE A 44 -11.18 1.33 6.23
N VAL A 45 -11.08 0.72 7.42
CA VAL A 45 -11.97 1.02 8.56
C VAL A 45 -11.72 2.41 9.10
N GLU A 46 -10.48 2.84 9.22
CA GLU A 46 -10.13 4.20 9.64
C GLU A 46 -10.75 5.24 8.70
N LYS A 47 -10.56 5.07 7.38
CA LYS A 47 -11.16 5.96 6.39
C LYS A 47 -12.68 5.90 6.38
N PHE A 48 -13.27 4.76 6.60
CA PHE A 48 -14.71 4.62 6.68
C PHE A 48 -15.28 5.32 7.92
N ARG A 49 -14.58 5.28 9.05
CA ARG A 49 -14.96 6.01 10.26
C ARG A 49 -14.85 7.52 10.06
N GLU A 50 -13.78 8.00 9.40
CA GLU A 50 -13.67 9.40 8.99
C GLU A 50 -14.87 9.82 8.11
N TYR A 51 -15.23 9.00 7.12
CA TYR A 51 -16.39 9.25 6.26
C TYR A 51 -17.70 9.31 7.05
N LYS A 52 -17.91 8.38 7.99
CA LYS A 52 -19.13 8.41 8.85
C LYS A 52 -19.20 9.67 9.69
N ASN A 53 -18.07 10.13 10.22
CA ASN A 53 -18.00 11.38 10.99
C ASN A 53 -18.31 12.60 10.11
N ALA A 54 -17.71 12.69 8.92
CA ALA A 54 -18.01 13.76 7.97
C ALA A 54 -19.49 13.75 7.55
N LYS A 55 -20.07 12.57 7.35
CA LYS A 55 -21.48 12.41 7.02
C LYS A 55 -22.38 12.88 8.17
N ALA A 56 -22.05 12.52 9.40
CA ALA A 56 -22.82 12.95 10.58
C ALA A 56 -22.75 14.47 10.75
N ALA A 57 -21.57 15.08 10.63
CA ALA A 57 -21.39 16.53 10.66
C ALA A 57 -22.19 17.24 9.55
N ASN A 58 -22.21 16.67 8.34
CA ASN A 58 -22.99 17.22 7.23
C ASN A 58 -24.49 17.14 7.47
N GLU A 59 -25.00 16.03 8.01
CA GLU A 59 -26.40 15.86 8.34
C GLU A 59 -26.82 16.84 9.47
N GLU A 60 -25.99 16.96 10.52
CA GLU A 60 -26.23 17.90 11.64
C GLU A 60 -26.24 19.36 11.16
N SER A 61 -25.23 19.77 10.38
CA SER A 61 -25.17 21.12 9.80
C SER A 61 -26.36 21.42 8.89
N ARG A 62 -26.81 20.41 8.14
CA ARG A 62 -27.99 20.55 7.28
C ARG A 62 -29.27 20.75 8.08
N GLU A 63 -29.43 20.02 9.20
CA GLU A 63 -30.59 20.21 10.09
C GLU A 63 -30.56 21.59 10.73
N MET A 64 -29.39 22.04 11.21
CA MET A 64 -29.23 23.38 11.79
C MET A 64 -29.57 24.50 10.80
N LEU A 65 -29.12 24.40 9.54
CA LEU A 65 -29.46 25.38 8.49
C LEU A 65 -30.96 25.44 8.18
N GLY A 66 -31.74 24.43 8.56
CA GLY A 66 -33.18 24.42 8.45
C GLY A 66 -33.90 25.26 9.55
N ASP A 67 -33.18 25.64 10.60
CA ASP A 67 -33.72 26.47 11.67
C ASP A 67 -33.61 27.96 11.31
N SER A 68 -34.77 28.61 11.12
CA SER A 68 -34.83 30.03 10.78
C SER A 68 -34.56 30.97 11.96
N SER A 69 -34.30 30.44 13.17
CA SER A 69 -34.02 31.22 14.37
C SER A 69 -32.53 31.51 14.60
N LEU A 70 -31.66 31.00 13.74
CA LEU A 70 -30.20 31.20 13.82
C LEU A 70 -29.83 32.67 13.56
N ASP A 71 -28.89 33.21 14.33
CA ASP A 71 -28.26 34.48 13.98
C ASP A 71 -27.35 34.35 12.75
N ASP A 72 -27.09 35.48 12.07
CA ASP A 72 -26.38 35.50 10.79
C ASP A 72 -24.94 34.99 10.92
N ASP A 73 -24.24 35.25 12.03
CA ASP A 73 -22.84 34.83 12.25
C ASP A 73 -22.77 33.32 12.48
N PHE A 74 -23.68 32.77 13.28
CA PHE A 74 -23.75 31.33 13.51
C PHE A 74 -24.20 30.56 12.26
N ALA A 75 -25.17 31.09 11.52
CA ALA A 75 -25.60 30.53 10.23
C ALA A 75 -24.44 30.46 9.22
N ALA A 76 -23.56 31.49 9.19
CA ALA A 76 -22.38 31.48 8.35
C ALA A 76 -21.39 30.37 8.73
N MET A 77 -21.14 30.15 10.02
CA MET A 77 -20.28 29.08 10.52
C MET A 77 -20.85 27.69 10.16
N VAL A 78 -22.15 27.48 10.40
CA VAL A 78 -22.80 26.19 10.07
C VAL A 78 -22.78 25.93 8.57
N LYS A 79 -22.88 26.97 7.74
CA LYS A 79 -22.79 26.83 6.29
C LYS A 79 -21.37 26.43 5.86
N GLU A 80 -20.33 27.03 6.45
CA GLU A 80 -18.94 26.66 6.20
C GLU A 80 -18.69 25.18 6.60
N GLU A 81 -19.17 24.74 7.75
CA GLU A 81 -19.08 23.35 8.18
C GLU A 81 -19.83 22.40 7.22
N PHE A 82 -21.00 22.77 6.75
CA PHE A 82 -21.77 22.00 5.78
C PHE A 82 -21.02 21.85 4.45
N GLU A 83 -20.40 22.90 3.95
CA GLU A 83 -19.61 22.86 2.71
C GLU A 83 -18.34 22.02 2.90
N SER A 84 -17.61 22.23 3.99
CA SER A 84 -16.38 21.48 4.32
C SER A 84 -16.66 19.98 4.51
N SER A 85 -17.68 19.63 5.28
CA SER A 85 -18.04 18.22 5.50
C SER A 85 -18.49 17.52 4.21
N ARG A 86 -19.13 18.24 3.30
CA ARG A 86 -19.52 17.73 1.98
C ARG A 86 -18.28 17.42 1.11
N GLU A 87 -17.32 18.35 1.07
CA GLU A 87 -16.06 18.13 0.35
C GLU A 87 -15.29 16.95 0.93
N ASP A 88 -15.24 16.81 2.25
CA ASP A 88 -14.63 15.67 2.92
C ASP A 88 -15.30 14.35 2.57
N MET A 89 -16.63 14.31 2.53
CA MET A 89 -17.37 13.12 2.10
C MET A 89 -17.05 12.71 0.66
N GLU A 90 -16.94 13.66 -0.26
CA GLU A 90 -16.59 13.38 -1.64
C GLU A 90 -15.15 12.82 -1.73
N ARG A 91 -14.19 13.48 -1.11
CA ARG A 91 -12.79 13.07 -1.06
C ARG A 91 -12.62 11.68 -0.44
N LEU A 92 -13.17 11.48 0.76
CA LEU A 92 -13.09 10.20 1.48
C LEU A 92 -13.81 9.08 0.72
N GLY A 93 -14.90 9.39 0.02
CA GLY A 93 -15.61 8.44 -0.83
C GLY A 93 -14.74 7.93 -2.00
N GLU A 94 -13.95 8.79 -2.63
CA GLU A 94 -13.01 8.39 -3.68
C GLU A 94 -11.83 7.59 -3.11
N GLU A 95 -11.27 8.01 -1.97
CA GLU A 95 -10.21 7.27 -1.29
C GLU A 95 -10.67 5.84 -0.91
N LEU A 96 -11.89 5.69 -0.39
CA LEU A 96 -12.49 4.39 -0.06
C LEU A 96 -12.69 3.50 -1.29
N LYS A 97 -13.07 4.06 -2.44
CA LYS A 97 -13.17 3.28 -3.69
C LYS A 97 -11.81 2.67 -4.06
N VAL A 98 -10.74 3.46 -3.94
CA VAL A 98 -9.37 2.97 -4.22
C VAL A 98 -8.94 1.89 -3.23
N LEU A 99 -9.24 2.06 -1.93
CA LEU A 99 -8.92 1.08 -0.90
C LEU A 99 -9.67 -0.25 -1.05
N LEU A 100 -10.87 -0.23 -1.64
CA LEU A 100 -11.68 -1.41 -1.90
C LEU A 100 -11.30 -2.17 -3.18
N LEU A 101 -10.33 -1.67 -3.97
CA LEU A 101 -9.86 -2.40 -5.15
C LEU A 101 -9.25 -3.74 -4.73
N PRO A 102 -9.50 -4.81 -5.51
CA PRO A 102 -8.91 -6.11 -5.25
C PRO A 102 -7.38 -6.01 -5.23
N ARG A 103 -6.76 -6.51 -4.18
CA ARG A 103 -5.30 -6.63 -4.09
C ARG A 103 -4.84 -7.97 -4.62
N ASP A 104 -3.66 -7.97 -5.19
CA ASP A 104 -2.97 -9.21 -5.56
C ASP A 104 -2.53 -9.94 -4.26
N PRO A 105 -2.90 -11.20 -4.05
CA PRO A 105 -2.51 -11.96 -2.86
C PRO A 105 -1.00 -12.16 -2.73
N ASN A 106 -0.24 -11.87 -3.80
CA ASN A 106 1.21 -11.95 -3.80
C ASN A 106 1.88 -10.63 -3.40
N ASP A 107 1.14 -9.52 -3.30
CA ASP A 107 1.71 -8.20 -3.06
C ASP A 107 2.57 -8.11 -1.80
N ASP A 108 2.25 -8.89 -0.76
CA ASP A 108 3.00 -8.93 0.50
C ASP A 108 4.18 -9.92 0.50
N LYS A 109 4.42 -10.61 -0.63
CA LYS A 109 5.53 -11.57 -0.72
C LYS A 109 6.85 -10.88 -0.97
N ASN A 110 7.91 -11.57 -0.59
CA ASN A 110 9.27 -11.24 -1.01
C ASN A 110 9.44 -11.55 -2.50
N VAL A 111 10.45 -10.96 -3.12
CA VAL A 111 10.74 -11.17 -4.53
C VAL A 111 12.19 -11.59 -4.73
N ILE A 112 12.44 -12.45 -5.70
CA ILE A 112 13.77 -12.75 -6.20
C ILE A 112 13.90 -12.08 -7.56
N VAL A 113 14.93 -11.27 -7.71
CA VAL A 113 15.26 -10.58 -8.96
C VAL A 113 16.47 -11.26 -9.57
N GLU A 114 16.35 -11.63 -10.85
CA GLU A 114 17.44 -12.18 -11.65
C GLU A 114 17.74 -11.22 -12.79
N ILE A 115 18.99 -10.82 -12.93
CA ILE A 115 19.46 -9.96 -14.01
C ILE A 115 20.50 -10.72 -14.80
N ARG A 116 20.29 -10.86 -16.11
CA ARG A 116 21.21 -11.53 -17.03
C ARG A 116 21.68 -10.55 -18.08
N GLY A 117 22.99 -10.50 -18.29
CA GLY A 117 23.58 -9.79 -19.42
C GLY A 117 23.08 -10.38 -20.74
N GLY A 118 22.61 -9.52 -21.64
CA GLY A 118 22.13 -9.91 -22.96
C GLY A 118 23.20 -9.76 -24.03
N ALA A 119 22.79 -9.34 -25.23
CA ALA A 119 23.73 -9.01 -26.32
C ALA A 119 24.55 -7.77 -25.97
N GLY A 120 25.88 -7.83 -26.17
CA GLY A 120 26.77 -6.69 -25.91
C GLY A 120 28.06 -7.03 -25.16
N GLY A 121 28.31 -8.31 -24.86
CA GLY A 121 29.54 -8.74 -24.20
C GLY A 121 29.75 -8.07 -22.84
N GLU A 122 30.94 -7.53 -22.60
CA GLU A 122 31.30 -6.84 -21.34
C GLU A 122 30.40 -5.62 -21.03
N GLU A 123 29.96 -4.87 -22.05
CA GLU A 123 29.06 -3.74 -21.86
C GLU A 123 27.70 -4.17 -21.28
N SER A 124 27.18 -5.32 -21.71
CA SER A 124 25.94 -5.86 -21.16
C SER A 124 26.10 -6.30 -19.70
N ALA A 125 27.27 -6.84 -19.35
CA ALA A 125 27.60 -7.23 -18.00
C ALA A 125 27.74 -6.01 -17.05
N LEU A 126 28.39 -4.95 -17.53
CA LEU A 126 28.48 -3.68 -16.79
C LEU A 126 27.09 -3.06 -16.58
N PHE A 127 26.25 -3.12 -17.60
CA PHE A 127 24.85 -2.63 -17.48
C PHE A 127 24.03 -3.46 -16.48
N ALA A 128 24.22 -4.78 -16.43
CA ALA A 128 23.62 -5.62 -15.40
C ALA A 128 24.01 -5.15 -13.98
N GLY A 129 25.27 -4.76 -13.78
CA GLY A 129 25.74 -4.16 -12.53
C GLY A 129 25.07 -2.82 -12.19
N VAL A 130 24.84 -1.99 -13.20
CA VAL A 130 24.09 -0.73 -13.02
C VAL A 130 22.65 -0.99 -12.62
N LEU A 131 21.97 -1.95 -13.24
CA LEU A 131 20.60 -2.32 -12.89
C LEU A 131 20.52 -2.91 -11.47
N TYR A 132 21.44 -3.79 -11.09
CA TYR A 132 21.51 -4.31 -9.72
C TYR A 132 21.65 -3.18 -8.71
N ARG A 133 22.55 -2.23 -8.95
CA ARG A 133 22.73 -1.06 -8.09
C ARG A 133 21.46 -0.22 -8.00
N MET A 134 20.80 0.04 -9.12
CA MET A 134 19.54 0.79 -9.18
C MET A 134 18.46 0.14 -8.32
N TYR A 135 18.22 -1.17 -8.49
CA TYR A 135 17.22 -1.90 -7.71
C TYR A 135 17.56 -1.98 -6.23
N SER A 136 18.85 -2.19 -5.89
CA SER A 136 19.30 -2.23 -4.49
C SER A 136 19.09 -0.90 -3.80
N MET A 137 19.45 0.22 -4.44
CA MET A 137 19.24 1.57 -3.90
C MET A 137 17.75 1.90 -3.75
N TYR A 138 16.93 1.51 -4.73
CA TYR A 138 15.49 1.69 -4.62
C TYR A 138 14.90 0.86 -3.46
N ALA A 139 15.28 -0.40 -3.35
CA ALA A 139 14.85 -1.27 -2.26
C ALA A 139 15.21 -0.68 -0.90
N GLU A 140 16.45 -0.20 -0.72
CA GLU A 140 16.92 0.46 0.49
C GLU A 140 16.10 1.71 0.80
N SER A 141 15.80 2.55 -0.20
CA SER A 141 14.98 3.75 -0.03
C SER A 141 13.54 3.46 0.44
N LYS A 142 13.06 2.23 0.23
CA LYS A 142 11.76 1.73 0.68
C LYS A 142 11.84 0.93 1.99
N GLY A 143 13.02 0.81 2.58
CA GLY A 143 13.24 0.04 3.81
C GLY A 143 13.26 -1.47 3.59
N PHE A 144 13.39 -1.93 2.33
CA PHE A 144 13.53 -3.35 2.02
C PHE A 144 14.99 -3.80 2.22
N LYS A 145 15.17 -5.08 2.57
CA LYS A 145 16.49 -5.70 2.67
C LYS A 145 16.81 -6.42 1.37
N THR A 146 18.04 -6.28 0.90
CA THR A 146 18.56 -7.00 -0.28
C THR A 146 19.65 -7.98 0.13
N GLU A 147 19.65 -9.18 -0.44
CA GLU A 147 20.65 -10.20 -0.20
C GLU A 147 20.99 -10.88 -1.53
N VAL A 148 22.30 -10.92 -1.89
CA VAL A 148 22.76 -11.59 -3.08
C VAL A 148 22.74 -13.11 -2.85
N LEU A 149 22.02 -13.83 -3.72
CA LEU A 149 21.90 -15.29 -3.67
C LEU A 149 22.97 -15.95 -4.55
N SER A 150 23.22 -15.38 -5.73
CA SER A 150 24.21 -15.88 -6.68
C SER A 150 24.69 -14.73 -7.57
N ALA A 151 25.97 -14.72 -7.89
CA ALA A 151 26.56 -13.75 -8.82
C ALA A 151 27.66 -14.39 -9.66
N SER A 152 27.62 -14.09 -10.95
CA SER A 152 28.70 -14.43 -11.90
C SER A 152 29.36 -13.14 -12.39
N GLU A 153 30.43 -12.75 -11.72
CA GLU A 153 31.11 -11.49 -11.99
C GLU A 153 31.99 -11.59 -13.27
N THR A 154 32.23 -10.44 -13.90
CA THR A 154 33.18 -10.28 -15.00
C THR A 154 34.45 -9.55 -14.52
N GLY A 155 35.54 -9.68 -15.28
CA GLY A 155 36.82 -9.07 -14.93
C GLY A 155 36.80 -7.53 -14.83
N LEU A 156 35.78 -6.87 -15.39
CA LEU A 156 35.62 -5.41 -15.39
C LEU A 156 34.56 -4.94 -14.32
N GLY A 157 34.15 -5.83 -13.42
CA GLY A 157 33.21 -5.46 -12.34
C GLY A 157 31.74 -5.45 -12.74
N GLY A 158 31.40 -6.08 -13.87
CA GLY A 158 30.02 -6.35 -14.28
C GLY A 158 29.55 -7.73 -13.87
N TYR A 159 28.30 -8.07 -14.18
CA TYR A 159 27.72 -9.38 -13.92
C TYR A 159 27.24 -10.03 -15.24
N LYS A 160 27.65 -11.26 -15.50
CA LYS A 160 26.99 -12.07 -16.53
C LYS A 160 25.60 -12.42 -16.11
N GLU A 161 25.45 -12.75 -14.83
CA GLU A 161 24.18 -13.03 -14.16
C GLU A 161 24.31 -12.68 -12.68
N ILE A 162 23.28 -12.10 -12.11
CA ILE A 162 23.16 -11.89 -10.67
C ILE A 162 21.72 -12.14 -10.24
N SER A 163 21.56 -12.92 -9.17
CA SER A 163 20.28 -13.19 -8.52
C SER A 163 20.34 -12.68 -7.07
N PHE A 164 19.35 -11.95 -6.66
CA PHE A 164 19.25 -11.42 -5.29
C PHE A 164 17.81 -11.40 -4.82
N SER A 165 17.64 -11.57 -3.51
CA SER A 165 16.34 -11.43 -2.86
C SER A 165 16.10 -10.00 -2.41
N ILE A 166 14.85 -9.57 -2.48
CA ILE A 166 14.36 -8.32 -1.87
C ILE A 166 13.26 -8.71 -0.87
N THR A 167 13.50 -8.42 0.40
CA THR A 167 12.66 -8.84 1.51
C THR A 167 12.09 -7.60 2.20
N GLY A 168 10.78 -7.59 2.36
CA GLY A 168 10.05 -6.52 3.05
C GLY A 168 8.57 -6.54 2.69
N ASP A 169 7.81 -5.83 3.50
CA ASP A 169 6.37 -5.76 3.34
C ASP A 169 5.99 -5.00 2.07
N GLY A 170 5.29 -5.68 1.16
CA GLY A 170 4.92 -5.12 -0.14
C GLY A 170 6.06 -5.12 -1.18
N ALA A 171 7.15 -5.86 -0.95
CA ALA A 171 8.27 -5.92 -1.91
C ALA A 171 7.79 -6.37 -3.30
N TYR A 172 7.03 -7.47 -3.38
CA TYR A 172 6.51 -7.96 -4.66
C TYR A 172 5.63 -6.92 -5.36
N SER A 173 4.78 -6.19 -4.64
CA SER A 173 3.91 -5.16 -5.24
C SER A 173 4.68 -4.08 -6.00
N ARG A 174 5.92 -3.80 -5.59
CA ARG A 174 6.78 -2.77 -6.20
C ARG A 174 7.57 -3.30 -7.40
N PHE A 175 7.93 -4.57 -7.38
CA PHE A 175 8.83 -5.16 -8.38
C PHE A 175 8.13 -6.05 -9.40
N LYS A 176 6.86 -6.42 -9.21
CA LYS A 176 6.14 -7.35 -10.10
C LYS A 176 6.03 -6.90 -11.56
N PHE A 177 6.19 -5.61 -11.85
CA PHE A 177 6.14 -5.08 -13.22
C PHE A 177 7.53 -4.87 -13.84
N GLU A 178 8.61 -5.15 -13.12
CA GLU A 178 9.98 -4.97 -13.60
C GLU A 178 10.48 -6.13 -14.47
N SER A 179 9.70 -7.19 -14.63
CA SER A 179 10.02 -8.29 -15.51
C SER A 179 10.01 -7.85 -16.98
N GLY A 180 11.15 -7.95 -17.66
CA GLY A 180 11.27 -7.56 -19.06
C GLY A 180 12.69 -7.37 -19.52
N VAL A 181 12.86 -6.73 -20.67
CA VAL A 181 14.16 -6.43 -21.27
C VAL A 181 14.50 -4.96 -21.09
N HIS A 182 15.62 -4.70 -20.43
CA HIS A 182 16.20 -3.37 -20.33
C HIS A 182 17.20 -3.14 -21.46
N ARG A 183 17.14 -1.99 -22.07
CA ARG A 183 18.04 -1.59 -23.16
C ARG A 183 18.70 -0.27 -22.82
N VAL A 184 20.02 -0.23 -22.93
CA VAL A 184 20.79 1.02 -22.90
C VAL A 184 21.44 1.23 -24.27
N GLN A 185 21.51 2.48 -24.68
CA GLN A 185 22.21 2.87 -25.92
C GLN A 185 23.18 3.99 -25.56
N ARG A 186 24.46 3.68 -25.62
CA ARG A 186 25.54 4.64 -25.32
C ARG A 186 26.69 4.43 -26.27
N VAL A 187 27.54 5.42 -26.42
CA VAL A 187 28.86 5.26 -27.06
C VAL A 187 29.79 4.65 -26.00
N PRO A 188 30.49 3.55 -26.28
CA PRO A 188 31.39 2.88 -25.35
C PRO A 188 32.58 3.79 -24.97
#